data_105a6d28677dbfb78ea73e9bdb027fb3
#
_entry.id   105a6d28677dbfb78ea73e9bdb027fb3
#
_cell.length_a   1.000
_cell.length_b   1.000
_cell.length_c   1.000
_cell.angle_alpha   90.00
_cell.angle_beta   90.00
_cell.angle_gamma   90.00
#
_symmetry.space_group_name_H-M   'P 1'
#
loop_
_entity.id
_entity.type
_entity.pdbx_description
1 polymer ?
#
loop_
_entity_poly.entity_id
_entity_poly.type
_entity_poly.pdbx_seq_one_letter_code
_entity_poly.pdbx_strand_id
1 'polypeptide(L)'
;MAGRIPLVLLACGSFNPITHQHMRLFELARDHMHQTGLYRVVAGIVSPVGDDYGKQGLVASKHRLAMARLALQSSDWVSVDDWESQQEDWTETVVTMRYHYDRIASQYQSGKNPPTASDVPRLKLLCGADFMDTFKVPGLWRDDHVEEVVGRFGLVCVSRGSLQPDRAIHESDLLSRHQRSIFLVREWVHNEISATEVRRALRRGQSVKYLLPDLVIEYIKEHNLYTQDSEMKNKDVKLRPLIKQTIQD
;
A
#
# COMPACT_ATOMS: atom_id res chain seq x y z
N MET A 1 10.69 28.13 -15.58
CA MET A 1 10.07 26.79 -15.64
C MET A 1 9.47 26.53 -14.27
N ALA A 2 8.18 26.20 -14.17
CA ALA A 2 7.56 25.82 -12.90
C ALA A 2 8.29 24.60 -12.32
N GLY A 3 8.62 24.62 -11.03
CA GLY A 3 9.28 23.50 -10.37
C GLY A 3 8.35 22.27 -10.37
N ARG A 4 8.94 21.06 -10.36
CA ARG A 4 8.18 19.81 -10.21
C ARG A 4 7.48 19.76 -8.86
N ILE A 5 6.24 19.28 -8.85
CA ILE A 5 5.44 19.14 -7.63
C ILE A 5 6.05 18.04 -6.75
N PRO A 6 6.42 18.30 -5.49
CA PRO A 6 6.88 17.26 -4.59
C PRO A 6 5.76 16.26 -4.31
N LEU A 7 6.09 14.97 -4.26
CA LEU A 7 5.14 13.87 -4.12
C LEU A 7 5.62 12.86 -3.09
N VAL A 8 4.72 12.48 -2.19
CA VAL A 8 4.88 11.34 -1.29
C VAL A 8 4.01 10.20 -1.78
N LEU A 9 4.57 8.99 -1.85
CA LEU A 9 3.86 7.76 -2.19
C LEU A 9 3.53 7.00 -0.90
N LEU A 10 2.27 6.68 -0.68
CA LEU A 10 1.79 5.90 0.46
C LEU A 10 1.28 4.55 -0.02
N ALA A 11 1.78 3.46 0.54
CA ALA A 11 1.26 2.12 0.31
C ALA A 11 0.66 1.56 1.60
N CYS A 12 -0.68 1.39 1.63
CA CYS A 12 -1.40 0.71 2.69
C CYS A 12 -1.57 -0.76 2.33
N GLY A 13 -1.39 -1.66 3.29
CA GLY A 13 -1.55 -3.07 3.02
C GLY A 13 -1.19 -3.99 4.19
N SER A 14 -1.45 -5.28 4.02
CA SER A 14 -1.14 -6.25 5.06
C SER A 14 0.36 -6.55 5.22
N PHE A 15 1.15 -6.47 4.15
CA PHE A 15 2.59 -6.79 4.12
C PHE A 15 2.92 -8.07 4.93
N ASN A 16 2.28 -9.16 4.56
CA ASN A 16 2.22 -10.41 5.34
C ASN A 16 2.83 -11.63 4.59
N PRO A 17 4.18 -11.69 4.47
CA PRO A 17 5.20 -10.68 4.75
C PRO A 17 5.38 -9.65 3.63
N ILE A 18 6.19 -8.61 3.88
CA ILE A 18 6.71 -7.75 2.82
C ILE A 18 7.62 -8.56 1.90
N THR A 19 7.56 -8.32 0.59
CA THR A 19 8.32 -9.04 -0.44
C THR A 19 9.12 -8.08 -1.30
N HIS A 20 10.07 -8.59 -2.08
CA HIS A 20 10.78 -7.78 -3.07
C HIS A 20 9.82 -7.07 -4.04
N GLN A 21 8.68 -7.69 -4.36
CA GLN A 21 7.68 -7.05 -5.22
C GLN A 21 7.04 -5.82 -4.58
N HIS A 22 6.75 -5.84 -3.27
CA HIS A 22 6.23 -4.64 -2.59
C HIS A 22 7.21 -3.48 -2.66
N MET A 23 8.50 -3.73 -2.47
CA MET A 23 9.54 -2.70 -2.57
C MET A 23 9.70 -2.21 -4.00
N ARG A 24 9.64 -3.13 -4.98
CA ARG A 24 9.74 -2.83 -6.40
C ARG A 24 8.65 -1.87 -6.89
N LEU A 25 7.42 -1.95 -6.33
CA LEU A 25 6.35 -1.02 -6.64
C LEU A 25 6.78 0.45 -6.43
N PHE A 26 7.49 0.74 -5.34
CA PHE A 26 7.97 2.10 -5.05
C PHE A 26 8.96 2.61 -6.09
N GLU A 27 9.92 1.77 -6.50
CA GLU A 27 10.93 2.15 -7.49
C GLU A 27 10.30 2.44 -8.85
N LEU A 28 9.40 1.55 -9.32
CA LEU A 28 8.69 1.73 -10.58
C LEU A 28 7.82 2.99 -10.57
N ALA A 29 7.11 3.21 -9.48
CA ALA A 29 6.26 4.39 -9.32
C ALA A 29 7.10 5.68 -9.32
N ARG A 30 8.24 5.70 -8.61
CA ARG A 30 9.15 6.85 -8.58
C ARG A 30 9.68 7.18 -9.97
N ASP A 31 10.16 6.17 -10.68
CA ASP A 31 10.70 6.34 -12.03
C ASP A 31 9.63 6.91 -12.97
N HIS A 32 8.44 6.31 -12.97
CA HIS A 32 7.33 6.76 -13.80
C HIS A 32 6.90 8.20 -13.47
N MET A 33 6.71 8.51 -12.19
CA MET A 33 6.28 9.85 -11.78
C MET A 33 7.32 10.91 -12.13
N HIS A 34 8.63 10.59 -12.03
CA HIS A 34 9.68 11.46 -12.49
C HIS A 34 9.67 11.68 -14.01
N GLN A 35 9.40 10.62 -14.78
CA GLN A 35 9.32 10.67 -16.27
C GLN A 35 8.16 11.53 -16.76
N THR A 36 7.08 11.69 -15.99
CA THR A 36 5.99 12.60 -16.36
C THR A 36 6.43 14.06 -16.47
N GLY A 37 7.56 14.43 -15.85
CA GLY A 37 8.02 15.81 -15.74
C GLY A 37 7.22 16.67 -14.75
N LEU A 38 6.07 16.17 -14.25
CA LEU A 38 5.17 16.90 -13.34
C LEU A 38 5.57 16.78 -11.89
N TYR A 39 6.06 15.61 -11.46
CA TYR A 39 6.31 15.29 -10.06
C TYR A 39 7.78 15.04 -9.76
N ARG A 40 8.15 15.31 -8.52
CA ARG A 40 9.39 14.86 -7.90
C ARG A 40 9.03 14.06 -6.64
N VAL A 41 9.16 12.74 -6.70
CA VAL A 41 8.94 11.88 -5.55
C VAL A 41 10.02 12.17 -4.50
N VAL A 42 9.60 12.54 -3.30
CA VAL A 42 10.46 12.96 -2.19
C VAL A 42 10.50 11.96 -1.06
N ALA A 43 9.46 11.13 -0.92
CA ALA A 43 9.40 10.07 0.09
C ALA A 43 8.41 8.98 -0.33
N GLY A 44 8.61 7.78 0.24
CA GLY A 44 7.69 6.66 0.23
C GLY A 44 7.36 6.23 1.66
N ILE A 45 6.12 5.82 1.89
CA ILE A 45 5.63 5.36 3.19
C ILE A 45 4.97 4.00 3.01
N VAL A 46 5.42 3.00 3.76
CA VAL A 46 4.76 1.71 3.94
C VAL A 46 3.95 1.77 5.22
N SER A 47 2.62 1.61 5.13
CA SER A 47 1.66 1.63 6.24
C SER A 47 1.01 0.26 6.40
N PRO A 48 1.51 -0.61 7.31
CA PRO A 48 0.89 -1.89 7.58
C PRO A 48 -0.43 -1.74 8.33
N VAL A 49 -1.48 -2.43 7.85
CA VAL A 49 -2.80 -2.46 8.51
C VAL A 49 -2.73 -3.00 9.94
N GLY A 50 -3.67 -2.61 10.79
CA GLY A 50 -3.85 -3.15 12.15
C GLY A 50 -4.22 -4.63 12.17
N ASP A 51 -4.17 -5.24 13.36
CA ASP A 51 -4.50 -6.66 13.52
C ASP A 51 -6.00 -6.93 13.39
N ASP A 52 -6.84 -5.92 13.66
CA ASP A 52 -8.29 -5.99 13.54
C ASP A 52 -8.80 -5.99 12.08
N TYR A 53 -7.92 -5.88 11.11
CA TYR A 53 -8.28 -6.07 9.69
C TYR A 53 -8.89 -7.46 9.45
N GLY A 54 -8.53 -8.46 10.28
CA GLY A 54 -9.17 -9.77 10.30
C GLY A 54 -8.87 -10.66 9.07
N LYS A 55 -7.86 -10.34 8.27
CA LYS A 55 -7.48 -11.17 7.12
C LYS A 55 -6.96 -12.54 7.56
N GLN A 56 -7.37 -13.60 6.85
CA GLN A 56 -6.89 -14.95 7.12
C GLN A 56 -5.35 -15.03 7.08
N GLY A 57 -4.78 -15.71 8.06
CA GLY A 57 -3.34 -15.92 8.16
C GLY A 57 -2.53 -14.64 8.44
N LEU A 58 -3.18 -13.56 8.89
CA LEU A 58 -2.49 -12.32 9.23
C LEU A 58 -1.69 -12.49 10.51
N VAL A 59 -0.37 -12.42 10.44
CA VAL A 59 0.47 -12.40 11.64
C VAL A 59 0.40 -11.03 12.31
N ALA A 60 0.67 -10.99 13.63
CA ALA A 60 0.56 -9.76 14.41
C ALA A 60 1.36 -8.60 13.79
N SER A 61 0.79 -7.40 13.86
CA SER A 61 1.34 -6.18 13.26
C SER A 61 2.78 -5.89 13.71
N LYS A 62 3.13 -6.19 14.96
CA LYS A 62 4.50 -6.08 15.48
C LYS A 62 5.53 -6.83 14.62
N HIS A 63 5.19 -8.02 14.15
CA HIS A 63 6.08 -8.81 13.28
C HIS A 63 6.11 -8.25 11.87
N ARG A 64 4.96 -7.82 11.33
CA ARG A 64 4.86 -7.24 9.98
C ARG A 64 5.63 -5.92 9.89
N LEU A 65 5.54 -5.08 10.93
CA LEU A 65 6.34 -3.85 11.07
C LEU A 65 7.84 -4.14 11.14
N ALA A 66 8.24 -5.11 11.98
CA ALA A 66 9.64 -5.49 12.12
C ALA A 66 10.20 -5.98 10.77
N MET A 67 9.50 -6.88 10.08
CA MET A 67 9.90 -7.36 8.75
C MET A 67 9.96 -6.24 7.72
N ALA A 68 8.99 -5.30 7.74
CA ALA A 68 9.01 -4.17 6.82
C ALA A 68 10.20 -3.23 7.07
N ARG A 69 10.54 -2.97 8.34
CA ARG A 69 11.72 -2.17 8.70
C ARG A 69 13.02 -2.84 8.27
N LEU A 70 13.14 -4.17 8.47
CA LEU A 70 14.30 -4.94 7.99
C LEU A 70 14.42 -4.92 6.47
N ALA A 71 13.31 -5.06 5.76
CA ALA A 71 13.29 -5.05 4.29
C ALA A 71 13.73 -3.71 3.70
N LEU A 72 13.37 -2.61 4.36
CA LEU A 72 13.60 -1.24 3.89
C LEU A 72 14.88 -0.61 4.47
N GLN A 73 15.67 -1.37 5.23
CA GLN A 73 16.87 -0.85 5.89
C GLN A 73 17.87 -0.21 4.91
N SER A 74 17.93 -0.67 3.67
CA SER A 74 18.79 -0.14 2.62
C SER A 74 18.17 1.00 1.81
N SER A 75 16.90 1.35 2.06
CA SER A 75 16.23 2.44 1.35
C SER A 75 16.51 3.77 2.05
N ASP A 76 16.89 4.77 1.28
CA ASP A 76 17.14 6.14 1.75
C ASP A 76 15.90 7.06 1.61
N TRP A 77 14.82 6.57 1.01
CA TRP A 77 13.64 7.36 0.71
C TRP A 77 12.28 6.70 1.05
N VAL A 78 12.25 5.38 1.29
CA VAL A 78 11.04 4.67 1.73
C VAL A 78 11.18 4.30 3.20
N SER A 79 10.17 4.65 3.99
CA SER A 79 10.13 4.37 5.43
C SER A 79 8.86 3.59 5.80
N VAL A 80 8.88 2.98 6.99
CA VAL A 80 7.72 2.30 7.57
C VAL A 80 7.09 3.21 8.61
N ASP A 81 5.79 3.40 8.51
CA ASP A 81 4.97 4.08 9.51
C ASP A 81 4.09 3.07 10.24
N ASP A 82 3.95 3.23 11.54
CA ASP A 82 3.23 2.30 12.40
C ASP A 82 1.88 2.83 12.90
N TRP A 83 1.52 4.06 12.54
CA TRP A 83 0.30 4.69 13.04
C TRP A 83 -0.95 3.86 12.78
N GLU A 84 -1.16 3.37 11.54
CA GLU A 84 -2.35 2.59 11.17
C GLU A 84 -2.46 1.29 12.00
N SER A 85 -1.33 0.65 12.25
CA SER A 85 -1.28 -0.61 13.01
C SER A 85 -1.42 -0.43 14.52
N GLN A 86 -1.32 0.79 15.02
CA GLN A 86 -1.48 1.15 16.44
C GLN A 86 -2.90 1.60 16.79
N GLN A 87 -3.78 1.73 15.79
CA GLN A 87 -5.17 2.11 16.07
C GLN A 87 -5.90 0.96 16.79
N GLU A 88 -6.80 1.32 17.69
CA GLU A 88 -7.59 0.35 18.46
C GLU A 88 -8.52 -0.48 17.57
N ASP A 89 -9.03 0.13 16.51
CA ASP A 89 -9.91 -0.49 15.51
C ASP A 89 -9.29 -0.46 14.11
N TRP A 90 -9.82 -1.30 13.22
CA TRP A 90 -9.46 -1.22 11.81
C TRP A 90 -9.77 0.15 11.23
N THR A 91 -8.81 0.69 10.49
CA THR A 91 -8.86 2.02 9.89
C THR A 91 -9.05 1.90 8.38
N GLU A 92 -10.02 2.64 7.83
CA GLU A 92 -10.21 2.73 6.38
C GLU A 92 -9.02 3.44 5.71
N THR A 93 -8.68 3.00 4.50
CA THR A 93 -7.56 3.56 3.73
C THR A 93 -7.63 5.09 3.58
N VAL A 94 -8.83 5.65 3.39
CA VAL A 94 -9.01 7.11 3.28
C VAL A 94 -8.64 7.84 4.57
N VAL A 95 -8.91 7.24 5.73
CA VAL A 95 -8.56 7.81 7.04
C VAL A 95 -7.03 7.81 7.22
N THR A 96 -6.38 6.71 6.87
CA THR A 96 -4.92 6.63 6.85
C THR A 96 -4.30 7.67 5.91
N MET A 97 -4.90 7.89 4.73
CA MET A 97 -4.45 8.91 3.79
C MET A 97 -4.60 10.33 4.35
N ARG A 98 -5.73 10.63 5.01
CA ARG A 98 -5.97 11.93 5.67
C ARG A 98 -4.91 12.19 6.74
N TYR A 99 -4.66 11.20 7.61
CA TYR A 99 -3.64 11.30 8.66
C TYR A 99 -2.26 11.64 8.09
N HIS A 100 -1.81 10.89 7.09
CA HIS A 100 -0.49 11.14 6.49
C HIS A 100 -0.42 12.48 5.78
N TYR A 101 -1.49 12.88 5.08
CA TYR A 101 -1.57 14.17 4.43
C TYR A 101 -1.46 15.33 5.43
N ASP A 102 -2.20 15.28 6.53
CA ASP A 102 -2.20 16.33 7.56
C ASP A 102 -0.85 16.40 8.26
N ARG A 103 -0.21 15.26 8.53
CA ARG A 103 1.14 15.19 9.09
C ARG A 103 2.19 15.82 8.17
N ILE A 104 2.15 15.49 6.88
CA ILE A 104 3.04 16.07 5.87
C ILE A 104 2.83 17.58 5.79
N ALA A 105 1.57 18.04 5.67
CA ALA A 105 1.24 19.46 5.59
C ALA A 105 1.76 20.23 6.83
N SER A 106 1.57 19.68 8.03
CA SER A 106 2.03 20.29 9.29
C SER A 106 3.54 20.41 9.37
N GLN A 107 4.29 19.40 8.91
CA GLN A 107 5.76 19.44 8.88
C GLN A 107 6.29 20.54 7.96
N TYR A 108 5.64 20.75 6.81
CA TYR A 108 6.05 21.79 5.87
C TYR A 108 5.67 23.21 6.33
N GLN A 109 4.57 23.35 7.08
CA GLN A 109 4.15 24.64 7.65
C GLN A 109 5.06 25.10 8.81
N SER A 110 5.70 24.17 9.50
CA SER A 110 6.59 24.47 10.65
C SER A 110 7.99 24.94 10.23
N GLY A 111 8.30 25.03 8.94
CA GLY A 111 9.58 25.50 8.41
C GLY A 111 9.80 27.00 8.61
N LYS A 112 11.08 27.44 8.59
CA LYS A 112 11.49 28.84 8.86
C LYS A 112 10.98 29.87 7.84
N ASN A 113 10.52 29.45 6.64
CA ASN A 113 9.84 30.28 5.66
C ASN A 113 8.46 29.65 5.40
N PRO A 114 7.34 30.42 5.44
CA PRO A 114 6.03 29.88 5.13
C PRO A 114 6.08 29.30 3.69
N PRO A 115 5.82 27.98 3.52
CA PRO A 115 5.82 27.38 2.20
C PRO A 115 4.69 27.97 1.36
N THR A 116 4.96 28.14 0.08
CA THR A 116 3.84 28.37 -0.85
C THR A 116 3.00 27.10 -0.97
N ALA A 117 1.74 27.20 -1.38
CA ALA A 117 0.88 26.03 -1.56
C ALA A 117 1.48 24.97 -2.54
N SER A 118 2.41 25.39 -3.41
CA SER A 118 3.14 24.53 -4.34
C SER A 118 4.28 23.74 -3.69
N ASP A 119 4.72 24.12 -2.50
CA ASP A 119 5.86 23.47 -1.81
C ASP A 119 5.44 22.30 -0.92
N VAL A 120 4.14 22.29 -0.52
CA VAL A 120 3.61 21.16 0.26
C VAL A 120 3.50 19.93 -0.63
N PRO A 121 4.14 18.81 -0.26
CA PRO A 121 4.07 17.59 -1.05
C PRO A 121 2.63 17.09 -1.21
N ARG A 122 2.30 16.67 -2.42
CA ARG A 122 1.07 15.90 -2.64
C ARG A 122 1.25 14.48 -2.15
N LEU A 123 0.15 13.87 -1.73
CA LEU A 123 0.09 12.46 -1.35
C LEU A 123 -0.68 11.71 -2.42
N LYS A 124 -0.16 10.53 -2.84
CA LYS A 124 -0.89 9.58 -3.69
C LYS A 124 -0.79 8.18 -3.11
N LEU A 125 -1.88 7.42 -3.29
CA LEU A 125 -1.89 6.01 -2.93
C LEU A 125 -1.14 5.20 -3.99
N LEU A 126 -0.10 4.48 -3.56
CA LEU A 126 0.61 3.49 -4.36
C LEU A 126 -0.02 2.12 -4.15
N CYS A 127 -0.48 1.48 -5.22
CA CYS A 127 -1.13 0.17 -5.15
C CYS A 127 -0.78 -0.72 -6.34
N GLY A 128 -1.04 -2.01 -6.20
CA GLY A 128 -1.07 -2.94 -7.33
C GLY A 128 -2.41 -2.90 -8.06
N ALA A 129 -2.47 -3.43 -9.27
CA ALA A 129 -3.71 -3.48 -10.05
C ALA A 129 -4.82 -4.32 -9.39
N ASP A 130 -4.45 -5.32 -8.59
CA ASP A 130 -5.36 -6.11 -7.76
C ASP A 130 -6.14 -5.26 -6.73
N PHE A 131 -5.54 -4.18 -6.25
CA PHE A 131 -6.23 -3.23 -5.37
C PHE A 131 -7.37 -2.50 -6.12
N MET A 132 -7.15 -2.07 -7.36
CA MET A 132 -8.20 -1.41 -8.15
C MET A 132 -9.39 -2.32 -8.43
N ASP A 133 -9.15 -3.62 -8.59
CA ASP A 133 -10.23 -4.59 -8.76
C ASP A 133 -11.11 -4.71 -7.51
N THR A 134 -10.61 -4.35 -6.33
CA THR A 134 -11.43 -4.34 -5.11
C THR A 134 -12.53 -3.28 -5.13
N PHE A 135 -12.41 -2.21 -5.91
CA PHE A 135 -13.45 -1.20 -6.07
C PHE A 135 -14.72 -1.73 -6.76
N LYS A 136 -14.58 -2.85 -7.50
CA LYS A 136 -15.72 -3.53 -8.16
C LYS A 136 -16.49 -4.45 -7.22
N VAL A 137 -15.96 -4.75 -6.03
CA VAL A 137 -16.60 -5.67 -5.09
C VAL A 137 -17.74 -4.95 -4.36
N PRO A 138 -19.01 -5.37 -4.57
CA PRO A 138 -20.15 -4.71 -3.96
C PRO A 138 -20.03 -4.68 -2.43
N GLY A 139 -20.28 -3.54 -1.81
CA GLY A 139 -20.23 -3.37 -0.37
C GLY A 139 -18.86 -3.46 0.27
N LEU A 140 -17.75 -3.51 -0.49
CA LEU A 140 -16.40 -3.49 0.07
C LEU A 140 -15.90 -2.06 0.33
N TRP A 141 -16.28 -1.13 -0.52
CA TRP A 141 -15.90 0.28 -0.43
C TRP A 141 -17.15 1.17 -0.38
N ARG A 142 -17.06 2.25 0.35
CA ARG A 142 -18.02 3.35 0.25
C ARG A 142 -17.65 4.24 -0.93
N ASP A 143 -18.65 4.65 -1.71
CA ASP A 143 -18.43 5.48 -2.90
C ASP A 143 -17.76 6.82 -2.57
N ASP A 144 -18.15 7.45 -1.45
CA ASP A 144 -17.54 8.70 -0.98
C ASP A 144 -16.06 8.53 -0.60
N HIS A 145 -15.66 7.37 -0.06
CA HIS A 145 -14.27 7.05 0.22
C HIS A 145 -13.46 6.83 -1.07
N VAL A 146 -14.03 6.10 -2.03
CA VAL A 146 -13.37 5.92 -3.34
C VAL A 146 -13.23 7.27 -4.03
N GLU A 147 -14.28 8.10 -4.04
CA GLU A 147 -14.26 9.45 -4.60
C GLU A 147 -13.11 10.29 -4.00
N GLU A 148 -12.93 10.27 -2.68
CA GLU A 148 -11.86 11.02 -2.03
C GLU A 148 -10.47 10.45 -2.33
N VAL A 149 -10.31 9.11 -2.27
CA VAL A 149 -9.04 8.44 -2.57
C VAL A 149 -8.58 8.77 -4.00
N VAL A 150 -9.49 8.70 -4.97
CA VAL A 150 -9.12 8.90 -6.39
C VAL A 150 -9.14 10.37 -6.78
N GLY A 151 -10.14 11.13 -6.33
CA GLY A 151 -10.35 12.52 -6.74
C GLY A 151 -9.42 13.49 -6.02
N ARG A 152 -9.33 13.39 -4.68
CA ARG A 152 -8.51 14.30 -3.87
C ARG A 152 -7.04 13.92 -3.88
N PHE A 153 -6.72 12.64 -3.64
CA PHE A 153 -5.34 12.18 -3.51
C PHE A 153 -4.79 11.65 -4.83
N GLY A 154 -5.51 10.77 -5.48
CA GLY A 154 -5.11 10.08 -6.70
C GLY A 154 -4.33 8.79 -6.44
N LEU A 155 -4.21 7.98 -7.48
CA LEU A 155 -3.58 6.67 -7.45
C LEU A 155 -2.32 6.64 -8.31
N VAL A 156 -1.33 5.86 -7.87
CA VAL A 156 -0.25 5.33 -8.71
C VAL A 156 -0.39 3.81 -8.67
N CYS A 157 -0.94 3.24 -9.73
CA CYS A 157 -1.29 1.83 -9.83
C CYS A 157 -0.26 1.10 -10.68
N VAL A 158 0.47 0.17 -10.08
CA VAL A 158 1.44 -0.66 -10.81
C VAL A 158 0.77 -1.94 -11.26
N SER A 159 0.69 -2.12 -12.58
CA SER A 159 0.15 -3.34 -13.19
C SER A 159 1.22 -4.42 -13.32
N ARG A 160 0.82 -5.66 -13.09
CA ARG A 160 1.63 -6.86 -13.31
C ARG A 160 0.78 -7.96 -13.94
N GLY A 161 1.42 -8.83 -14.71
CA GLY A 161 0.76 -9.96 -15.36
C GLY A 161 -0.35 -9.53 -16.30
N SER A 162 -1.48 -10.25 -16.25
CA SER A 162 -2.63 -10.08 -17.15
C SER A 162 -3.68 -9.08 -16.66
N LEU A 163 -3.48 -8.45 -15.49
CA LEU A 163 -4.43 -7.48 -14.96
C LEU A 163 -4.50 -6.24 -15.84
N GLN A 164 -5.72 -5.80 -16.14
CA GLN A 164 -6.02 -4.69 -17.04
C GLN A 164 -6.63 -3.51 -16.26
N PRO A 165 -5.82 -2.69 -15.59
CA PRO A 165 -6.33 -1.57 -14.81
C PRO A 165 -7.01 -0.50 -15.69
N ASP A 166 -6.61 -0.36 -16.95
CA ASP A 166 -7.29 0.50 -17.93
C ASP A 166 -8.77 0.11 -18.09
N ARG A 167 -9.05 -1.20 -18.15
CA ARG A 167 -10.41 -1.71 -18.25
C ARG A 167 -11.21 -1.41 -16.99
N ALA A 168 -10.59 -1.52 -15.81
CA ALA A 168 -11.23 -1.16 -14.55
C ALA A 168 -11.66 0.31 -14.51
N ILE A 169 -10.82 1.21 -15.04
CA ILE A 169 -11.17 2.64 -15.15
C ILE A 169 -12.32 2.83 -16.14
N HIS A 170 -12.28 2.17 -17.28
CA HIS A 170 -13.32 2.30 -18.31
C HIS A 170 -14.70 1.78 -17.85
N GLU A 171 -14.73 0.72 -17.05
CA GLU A 171 -15.95 0.09 -16.55
C GLU A 171 -16.57 0.81 -15.33
N SER A 172 -15.91 1.82 -14.77
CA SER A 172 -16.37 2.57 -13.60
C SER A 172 -16.52 4.06 -13.92
N ASP A 173 -17.76 4.57 -13.87
CA ASP A 173 -18.02 6.00 -14.09
C ASP A 173 -17.26 6.89 -13.09
N LEU A 174 -17.11 6.44 -11.84
CA LEU A 174 -16.37 7.14 -10.81
C LEU A 174 -14.88 7.21 -11.16
N LEU A 175 -14.24 6.08 -11.48
CA LEU A 175 -12.82 6.06 -11.85
C LEU A 175 -12.56 6.81 -13.16
N SER A 176 -13.46 6.68 -14.15
CA SER A 176 -13.38 7.38 -15.44
C SER A 176 -13.42 8.90 -15.26
N ARG A 177 -14.29 9.41 -14.37
CA ARG A 177 -14.37 10.84 -14.02
C ARG A 177 -13.04 11.38 -13.49
N HIS A 178 -12.32 10.57 -12.72
CA HIS A 178 -11.05 10.93 -12.07
C HIS A 178 -9.82 10.34 -12.76
N GLN A 179 -9.92 9.84 -13.98
CA GLN A 179 -8.82 9.16 -14.69
C GLN A 179 -7.52 9.98 -14.75
N ARG A 180 -7.60 11.32 -14.76
CA ARG A 180 -6.42 12.20 -14.77
C ARG A 180 -5.60 12.16 -13.47
N SER A 181 -6.18 11.68 -12.37
CA SER A 181 -5.49 11.49 -11.08
C SER A 181 -4.95 10.08 -10.91
N ILE A 182 -5.22 9.16 -11.85
CA ILE A 182 -4.81 7.77 -11.82
C ILE A 182 -3.65 7.59 -12.79
N PHE A 183 -2.49 7.22 -12.25
CA PHE A 183 -1.28 6.94 -13.03
C PHE A 183 -1.09 5.44 -13.12
N LEU A 184 -1.15 4.90 -14.33
CA LEU A 184 -0.92 3.49 -14.58
C LEU A 184 0.55 3.27 -14.91
N VAL A 185 1.19 2.45 -14.10
CA VAL A 185 2.61 2.12 -14.22
C VAL A 185 2.74 0.66 -14.59
N ARG A 186 3.44 0.35 -15.66
CA ARG A 186 3.63 -1.02 -16.10
C ARG A 186 4.95 -1.58 -15.53
N GLU A 187 4.89 -2.75 -14.89
CA GLU A 187 6.10 -3.54 -14.63
C GLU A 187 6.60 -4.13 -15.95
N TRP A 188 7.82 -3.81 -16.30
CA TRP A 188 8.45 -4.25 -17.56
C TRP A 188 9.20 -5.58 -17.41
N VAL A 189 9.43 -6.04 -16.19
CA VAL A 189 9.93 -7.38 -15.87
C VAL A 189 8.78 -8.23 -15.38
N HIS A 190 8.60 -9.42 -15.96
CA HIS A 190 7.56 -10.33 -15.46
C HIS A 190 7.87 -10.79 -14.05
N ASN A 191 7.02 -10.41 -13.10
CA ASN A 191 7.19 -10.69 -11.68
C ASN A 191 5.83 -10.95 -11.01
N GLU A 192 5.65 -12.20 -10.58
CA GLU A 192 4.43 -12.67 -9.91
C GLU A 192 4.64 -13.00 -8.43
N ILE A 193 5.72 -12.51 -7.82
CA ILE A 193 5.96 -12.72 -6.38
C ILE A 193 4.78 -12.18 -5.58
N SER A 194 4.10 -13.07 -4.85
CA SER A 194 3.02 -12.70 -3.95
C SER A 194 3.26 -13.21 -2.53
N ALA A 195 2.84 -12.43 -1.54
CA ALA A 195 2.94 -12.82 -0.14
C ALA A 195 2.15 -14.11 0.16
N THR A 196 1.07 -14.37 -0.57
CA THR A 196 0.28 -15.61 -0.45
C THR A 196 1.09 -16.83 -0.87
N GLU A 197 1.77 -16.76 -2.01
CA GLU A 197 2.62 -17.86 -2.47
C GLU A 197 3.83 -18.06 -1.54
N VAL A 198 4.41 -16.98 -1.05
CA VAL A 198 5.49 -17.03 -0.05
C VAL A 198 5.04 -17.76 1.22
N ARG A 199 3.88 -17.41 1.79
CA ARG A 199 3.35 -18.13 2.96
C ARG A 199 3.08 -19.60 2.67
N ARG A 200 2.56 -19.91 1.49
CA ARG A 200 2.32 -21.31 1.05
C ARG A 200 3.63 -22.09 0.97
N ALA A 201 4.67 -21.50 0.38
CA ALA A 201 5.99 -22.11 0.28
C ALA A 201 6.60 -22.38 1.67
N LEU A 202 6.54 -21.41 2.58
CA LEU A 202 7.02 -21.54 3.96
C LEU A 202 6.35 -22.72 4.70
N ARG A 203 5.00 -22.82 4.62
CA ARG A 203 4.26 -23.95 5.25
C ARG A 203 4.65 -25.32 4.68
N ARG A 204 5.11 -25.37 3.44
CA ARG A 204 5.54 -26.59 2.76
C ARG A 204 7.03 -26.87 2.92
N GLY A 205 7.75 -26.06 3.73
CA GLY A 205 9.19 -26.19 3.90
C GLY A 205 10.00 -25.87 2.63
N GLN A 206 9.39 -25.17 1.66
CA GLN A 206 10.05 -24.76 0.44
C GLN A 206 10.87 -23.49 0.65
N SER A 207 11.95 -23.33 -0.12
CA SER A 207 12.79 -22.16 -0.05
C SER A 207 12.08 -20.91 -0.59
N VAL A 208 12.16 -19.82 0.17
CA VAL A 208 11.72 -18.47 -0.24
C VAL A 208 12.91 -17.53 -0.47
N LYS A 209 14.12 -18.11 -0.58
CA LYS A 209 15.34 -17.36 -0.88
C LYS A 209 15.17 -16.59 -2.18
N TYR A 210 15.58 -15.33 -2.18
CA TYR A 210 15.43 -14.39 -3.29
C TYR A 210 14.00 -13.89 -3.59
N LEU A 211 12.97 -14.39 -2.90
CA LEU A 211 11.62 -13.81 -2.95
C LEU A 211 11.43 -12.72 -1.88
N LEU A 212 12.17 -12.85 -0.79
CA LEU A 212 12.23 -11.94 0.35
C LEU A 212 13.67 -11.49 0.61
N PRO A 213 13.87 -10.31 1.23
CA PRO A 213 15.17 -9.95 1.78
C PRO A 213 15.66 -10.97 2.81
N ASP A 214 16.96 -11.19 2.85
CA ASP A 214 17.56 -12.22 3.74
C ASP A 214 17.23 -11.97 5.21
N LEU A 215 17.32 -10.75 5.69
CA LEU A 215 16.96 -10.39 7.07
C LEU A 215 15.49 -10.69 7.41
N VAL A 216 14.59 -10.59 6.43
CA VAL A 216 13.19 -10.98 6.61
C VAL A 216 13.05 -12.50 6.73
N ILE A 217 13.80 -13.26 5.93
CA ILE A 217 13.80 -14.74 6.01
C ILE A 217 14.34 -15.20 7.37
N GLU A 218 15.42 -14.60 7.86
CA GLU A 218 16.01 -14.88 9.16
C GLU A 218 15.01 -14.59 10.28
N TYR A 219 14.37 -13.41 10.25
CA TYR A 219 13.32 -13.03 11.20
C TYR A 219 12.14 -14.01 11.24
N ILE A 220 11.67 -14.45 10.07
CA ILE A 220 10.57 -15.45 9.96
C ILE A 220 10.97 -16.76 10.65
N LYS A 221 12.20 -17.24 10.45
CA LYS A 221 12.71 -18.47 11.07
C LYS A 221 12.84 -18.33 12.59
N GLU A 222 13.46 -17.23 13.06
CA GLU A 222 13.68 -16.96 14.47
C GLU A 222 12.36 -16.91 15.26
N HIS A 223 11.31 -16.31 14.67
CA HIS A 223 10.02 -16.15 15.31
C HIS A 223 9.00 -17.25 14.96
N ASN A 224 9.43 -18.29 14.23
CA ASN A 224 8.58 -19.41 13.78
C ASN A 224 7.25 -18.94 13.16
N LEU A 225 7.32 -17.97 12.22
CA LEU A 225 6.16 -17.39 11.57
C LEU A 225 5.73 -18.21 10.33
N TYR A 226 4.46 -18.04 9.94
CA TYR A 226 3.85 -18.65 8.75
C TYR A 226 3.83 -20.18 8.77
N THR A 227 3.59 -20.74 9.95
CA THR A 227 3.29 -22.16 10.16
C THR A 227 1.87 -22.51 9.70
N GLN A 228 1.53 -23.80 9.73
CA GLN A 228 0.15 -24.25 9.45
C GLN A 228 -0.86 -23.60 10.41
N ASP A 229 -0.52 -23.49 11.69
CA ASP A 229 -1.38 -22.89 12.71
C ASP A 229 -1.61 -21.41 12.44
N SER A 230 -0.58 -20.67 11.99
CA SER A 230 -0.70 -19.27 11.67
C SER A 230 -1.65 -19.01 10.49
N GLU A 231 -1.75 -19.93 9.52
CA GLU A 231 -2.66 -19.80 8.37
C GLU A 231 -4.12 -20.01 8.76
N MET A 232 -4.37 -20.77 9.83
CA MET A 232 -5.74 -20.98 10.34
C MET A 232 -6.28 -19.77 11.10
N LYS A 233 -5.41 -18.84 11.49
CA LYS A 233 -5.83 -17.60 12.16
C LYS A 233 -6.79 -16.82 11.26
N ASN A 234 -7.90 -16.39 11.82
CA ASN A 234 -8.96 -15.63 11.15
C ASN A 234 -9.62 -16.36 9.95
N LYS A 235 -9.56 -17.69 9.86
CA LYS A 235 -10.11 -18.46 8.74
C LYS A 235 -11.59 -18.18 8.48
N ASP A 236 -12.37 -18.04 9.55
CA ASP A 236 -13.84 -17.86 9.49
C ASP A 236 -14.26 -16.42 9.84
N VAL A 237 -13.31 -15.48 9.93
CA VAL A 237 -13.59 -14.08 10.25
C VAL A 237 -13.91 -13.32 8.98
N LYS A 238 -15.03 -12.59 8.97
CA LYS A 238 -15.40 -11.68 7.88
C LYS A 238 -14.46 -10.47 7.88
N LEU A 239 -13.96 -10.08 6.71
CA LEU A 239 -13.11 -8.90 6.59
C LEU A 239 -13.79 -7.64 7.12
N ARG A 240 -13.07 -6.85 7.88
CA ARG A 240 -13.56 -5.61 8.51
C ARG A 240 -14.17 -4.60 7.53
N PRO A 241 -13.63 -4.39 6.32
CA PRO A 241 -14.28 -3.52 5.33
C PRO A 241 -15.74 -3.86 5.08
N LEU A 242 -16.05 -5.16 4.91
CA LEU A 242 -17.42 -5.62 4.67
C LEU A 242 -18.34 -5.49 5.90
N ILE A 243 -17.79 -5.58 7.11
CA ILE A 243 -18.54 -5.44 8.35
C ILE A 243 -18.95 -3.98 8.58
N LYS A 244 -18.02 -3.03 8.41
CA LYS A 244 -18.30 -1.60 8.63
C LYS A 244 -19.37 -1.05 7.68
N GLN A 245 -19.51 -1.62 6.50
CA GLN A 245 -20.52 -1.19 5.51
C GLN A 245 -21.90 -1.76 5.79
N THR A 246 -22.01 -2.90 6.46
CA THR A 246 -23.31 -3.55 6.78
C THR A 246 -24.01 -2.93 8.00
N ILE A 247 -23.34 -2.09 8.78
CA ILE A 247 -23.89 -1.48 10.02
C ILE A 247 -24.56 -0.11 9.74
N GLN A 248 -24.51 0.39 8.52
CA GLN A 248 -25.03 1.71 8.13
C GLN A 248 -26.30 1.68 7.25
N ASP A 249 -26.95 0.51 7.09
CA ASP A 249 -28.25 0.38 6.42
C ASP A 249 -29.42 0.41 7.43
#